data_8a7debe308c68e5546067598a90af333
#
_entry.id   8a7debe308c68e5546067598a90af333
#
_cell.length_a   1.000
_cell.length_b   1.000
_cell.length_c   1.000
_cell.angle_alpha   90.00
_cell.angle_beta   90.00
_cell.angle_gamma   90.00
#
_symmetry.space_group_name_H-M   'P 1'
#
loop_
_entity.id
_entity.type
_entity.pdbx_description
1 polymer ?
#
loop_
_entity_poly.entity_id
_entity_poly.type
_entity_poly.pdbx_seq_one_letter_code
_entity_poly.pdbx_strand_id
1 'polypeptide(L)'
;NGEKYPMYGVTRHQDWWGLGSALTNREHDFDLAQIMDVGATTVRFAHYQQSEYLYSRCDTLGLIIWAEIPFVNRVTGYESENAQTQLRELIRQSFNHPSIYVWGLHNEVYQPHEYTASLTQSLHDLAKTEDPDRYTVAVNGYGHANHPVNQNTDIQGMNRYFGWYEKKVQDIKPWVEGLEK
;
A
#
# COMPACT_ATOMS: atom_id res chain seq x y z
N ASN A 1 -10.85 -15.73 12.81
CA ASN A 1 -11.28 -17.13 12.80
C ASN A 1 -10.13 -18.13 13.03
N GLY A 2 -8.86 -17.67 13.07
CA GLY A 2 -7.69 -18.53 13.36
C GLY A 2 -7.21 -19.40 12.20
N GLU A 3 -7.82 -19.27 11.02
CA GLU A 3 -7.39 -20.01 9.83
C GLU A 3 -6.48 -19.14 8.94
N LYS A 4 -5.51 -19.80 8.27
CA LYS A 4 -4.67 -19.12 7.29
C LYS A 4 -5.52 -18.69 6.10
N TYR A 5 -5.46 -17.40 5.79
CA TYR A 5 -6.08 -16.83 4.59
C TYR A 5 -4.98 -16.39 3.62
N PRO A 6 -4.95 -16.91 2.39
CA PRO A 6 -3.93 -16.52 1.43
C PRO A 6 -4.16 -15.07 0.97
N MET A 7 -3.10 -14.26 1.03
CA MET A 7 -3.15 -12.86 0.59
C MET A 7 -2.51 -12.74 -0.80
N TYR A 8 -3.20 -13.24 -1.81
CA TYR A 8 -2.82 -13.06 -3.21
C TYR A 8 -3.46 -11.79 -3.73
N GLY A 9 -2.65 -10.83 -4.17
CA GLY A 9 -3.15 -9.52 -4.50
C GLY A 9 -2.66 -8.95 -5.80
N VAL A 10 -3.38 -7.94 -6.24
CA VAL A 10 -3.01 -7.07 -7.35
C VAL A 10 -2.95 -5.63 -6.89
N THR A 11 -2.21 -4.81 -7.62
CA THR A 11 -2.20 -3.36 -7.42
C THR A 11 -3.15 -2.72 -8.41
N ARG A 12 -3.95 -1.76 -7.95
CA ARG A 12 -4.88 -1.00 -8.77
C ARG A 12 -4.62 0.50 -8.67
N HIS A 13 -4.55 1.16 -9.83
CA HIS A 13 -4.66 2.60 -9.95
C HIS A 13 -6.08 3.00 -10.35
N GLN A 14 -6.56 4.17 -9.87
CA GLN A 14 -7.86 4.71 -10.24
C GLN A 14 -7.73 5.54 -11.52
N ASP A 15 -7.50 4.88 -12.64
CA ASP A 15 -7.39 5.52 -13.94
C ASP A 15 -7.85 4.59 -15.08
N TRP A 16 -8.43 5.18 -16.11
CA TRP A 16 -8.84 4.50 -17.32
C TRP A 16 -8.51 5.32 -18.56
N TRP A 17 -8.21 4.62 -19.63
CA TRP A 17 -8.01 5.25 -20.94
C TRP A 17 -9.21 6.11 -21.33
N GLY A 18 -8.96 7.38 -21.64
CA GLY A 18 -9.98 8.34 -22.05
C GLY A 18 -10.79 8.99 -20.93
N LEU A 19 -10.69 8.46 -19.69
CA LEU A 19 -11.40 9.00 -18.53
C LEU A 19 -10.45 9.59 -17.47
N GLY A 20 -9.17 9.22 -17.50
CA GLY A 20 -8.27 9.54 -16.40
C GLY A 20 -8.81 8.97 -15.10
N SER A 21 -8.79 9.75 -14.03
CA SER A 21 -9.31 9.36 -12.71
C SER A 21 -10.82 9.64 -12.50
N ALA A 22 -11.51 10.22 -13.53
CA ALA A 22 -12.94 10.53 -13.45
C ALA A 22 -13.82 9.31 -13.74
N LEU A 23 -13.65 8.27 -12.92
CA LEU A 23 -14.37 7.00 -13.07
C LEU A 23 -15.73 7.04 -12.40
N THR A 24 -16.67 6.28 -12.96
CA THR A 24 -17.97 6.01 -12.34
C THR A 24 -17.97 4.65 -11.63
N ASN A 25 -19.03 4.34 -10.92
CA ASN A 25 -19.19 3.03 -10.27
C ASN A 25 -19.09 1.86 -11.26
N ARG A 26 -19.45 2.07 -12.52
CA ARG A 26 -19.37 1.06 -13.57
C ARG A 26 -17.93 0.62 -13.84
N GLU A 27 -17.00 1.56 -13.97
CA GLU A 27 -15.57 1.26 -14.20
C GLU A 27 -14.98 0.61 -12.95
N HIS A 28 -15.37 1.07 -11.77
CA HIS A 28 -14.94 0.46 -10.50
C HIS A 28 -15.42 -1.00 -10.37
N ASP A 29 -16.69 -1.27 -10.68
CA ASP A 29 -17.24 -2.64 -10.64
C ASP A 29 -16.56 -3.54 -11.68
N PHE A 30 -16.27 -3.00 -12.88
CA PHE A 30 -15.53 -3.75 -13.90
C PHE A 30 -14.14 -4.14 -13.43
N ASP A 31 -13.36 -3.21 -12.84
CA ASP A 31 -12.03 -3.50 -12.31
C ASP A 31 -12.09 -4.56 -11.20
N LEU A 32 -13.02 -4.41 -10.27
CA LEU A 32 -13.19 -5.39 -9.19
C LEU A 32 -13.57 -6.78 -9.71
N ALA A 33 -14.41 -6.85 -10.75
CA ALA A 33 -14.74 -8.13 -11.39
C ALA A 33 -13.52 -8.80 -12.00
N GLN A 34 -12.63 -8.03 -12.68
CA GLN A 34 -11.37 -8.56 -13.22
C GLN A 34 -10.41 -9.02 -12.10
N ILE A 35 -10.33 -8.24 -11.01
CA ILE A 35 -9.52 -8.58 -9.83
C ILE A 35 -9.99 -9.91 -9.22
N MET A 36 -11.30 -10.10 -9.10
CA MET A 36 -11.89 -11.34 -8.60
C MET A 36 -11.68 -12.52 -9.57
N ASP A 37 -11.78 -12.28 -10.88
CA ASP A 37 -11.65 -13.31 -11.91
C ASP A 37 -10.24 -13.93 -11.95
N VAL A 38 -9.20 -13.15 -11.67
CA VAL A 38 -7.84 -13.68 -11.54
C VAL A 38 -7.59 -14.39 -10.19
N GLY A 39 -8.58 -14.49 -9.34
CA GLY A 39 -8.48 -15.17 -8.03
C GLY A 39 -7.77 -14.35 -6.95
N ALA A 40 -7.68 -13.03 -7.10
CA ALA A 40 -7.11 -12.18 -6.07
C ALA A 40 -8.01 -12.12 -4.83
N THR A 41 -7.38 -12.14 -3.66
CA THR A 41 -8.02 -12.00 -2.35
C THR A 41 -7.72 -10.65 -1.71
N THR A 42 -6.76 -9.93 -2.28
CA THR A 42 -6.26 -8.65 -1.77
C THR A 42 -6.06 -7.68 -2.91
N VAL A 43 -6.32 -6.40 -2.66
CA VAL A 43 -6.05 -5.31 -3.60
C VAL A 43 -5.29 -4.18 -2.91
N ARG A 44 -4.21 -3.73 -3.53
CA ARG A 44 -3.51 -2.52 -3.12
C ARG A 44 -4.04 -1.33 -3.91
N PHE A 45 -4.59 -0.34 -3.24
CA PHE A 45 -5.02 0.92 -3.84
C PHE A 45 -3.84 1.88 -3.94
N ALA A 46 -3.08 1.73 -5.00
CA ALA A 46 -1.86 2.51 -5.23
C ALA A 46 -2.17 3.81 -5.99
N HIS A 47 -1.50 4.87 -5.72
CA HIS A 47 -0.66 5.17 -4.54
C HIS A 47 -1.32 6.31 -3.76
N TYR A 48 -2.65 6.28 -3.63
CA TYR A 48 -3.48 7.36 -3.09
C TYR A 48 -4.85 6.82 -2.69
N GLN A 49 -5.55 7.61 -1.89
CA GLN A 49 -6.95 7.33 -1.55
C GLN A 49 -7.80 7.26 -2.82
N GLN A 50 -8.57 6.21 -2.94
CA GLN A 50 -9.46 5.99 -4.08
C GLN A 50 -10.92 6.27 -3.69
N SER A 51 -11.86 6.03 -4.62
CA SER A 51 -13.27 6.28 -4.40
C SER A 51 -13.81 5.50 -3.20
N GLU A 52 -14.61 6.15 -2.36
CA GLU A 52 -15.35 5.55 -1.24
C GLU A 52 -16.17 4.33 -1.68
N TYR A 53 -16.72 4.38 -2.87
CA TYR A 53 -17.44 3.27 -3.46
C TYR A 53 -16.64 1.98 -3.53
N LEU A 54 -15.33 2.07 -3.84
CA LEU A 54 -14.45 0.90 -3.91
C LEU A 54 -14.26 0.24 -2.54
N TYR A 55 -14.08 1.03 -1.48
CA TYR A 55 -13.94 0.48 -0.13
C TYR A 55 -15.20 -0.29 0.27
N SER A 56 -16.38 0.32 0.08
CA SER A 56 -17.67 -0.31 0.34
C SER A 56 -17.90 -1.58 -0.50
N ARG A 57 -17.46 -1.58 -1.76
CA ARG A 57 -17.56 -2.78 -2.61
C ARG A 57 -16.62 -3.89 -2.14
N CYS A 58 -15.40 -3.56 -1.75
CA CYS A 58 -14.46 -4.56 -1.19
C CYS A 58 -14.98 -5.18 0.11
N ASP A 59 -15.62 -4.39 0.99
CA ASP A 59 -16.29 -4.91 2.19
C ASP A 59 -17.35 -5.96 1.83
N THR A 60 -18.13 -5.70 0.78
CA THR A 60 -19.18 -6.62 0.32
C THR A 60 -18.62 -7.88 -0.34
N LEU A 61 -17.52 -7.72 -1.09
CA LEU A 61 -16.89 -8.81 -1.85
C LEU A 61 -15.91 -9.64 -1.01
N GLY A 62 -15.55 -9.19 0.19
CA GLY A 62 -14.56 -9.85 1.03
C GLY A 62 -13.12 -9.70 0.53
N LEU A 63 -12.83 -8.67 -0.28
CA LEU A 63 -11.48 -8.32 -0.71
C LEU A 63 -10.77 -7.54 0.38
N ILE A 64 -9.55 -7.98 0.73
CA ILE A 64 -8.70 -7.27 1.69
C ILE A 64 -8.04 -6.08 1.00
N ILE A 65 -8.04 -4.92 1.65
CA ILE A 65 -7.48 -3.67 1.11
C ILE A 65 -6.17 -3.30 1.81
N TRP A 66 -5.19 -2.92 1.00
CA TRP A 66 -4.08 -2.08 1.39
C TRP A 66 -4.33 -0.66 0.87
N ALA A 67 -4.61 0.27 1.78
CA ALA A 67 -4.84 1.67 1.48
C ALA A 67 -3.61 2.52 1.83
N GLU A 68 -3.24 3.48 0.99
CA GLU A 68 -2.01 4.26 1.18
C GLU A 68 -2.17 5.75 0.80
N ILE A 69 -1.29 6.58 1.35
CA ILE A 69 -1.18 7.99 1.01
C ILE A 69 -0.19 8.21 -0.15
N PRO A 70 -0.31 9.32 -0.92
CA PRO A 70 0.54 9.59 -2.09
C PRO A 70 1.93 10.14 -1.73
N PHE A 71 2.61 9.51 -0.79
CA PHE A 71 4.01 9.81 -0.49
C PHE A 71 4.90 8.84 -1.28
N VAL A 72 5.38 9.28 -2.46
CA VAL A 72 6.02 8.41 -3.46
C VAL A 72 7.32 9.01 -3.97
N ASN A 73 8.36 8.21 -4.07
CA ASN A 73 9.65 8.42 -4.72
C ASN A 73 10.53 9.54 -4.16
N ARG A 74 10.07 10.77 -4.13
CA ARG A 74 10.91 11.93 -3.81
C ARG A 74 10.63 12.48 -2.42
N VAL A 75 11.71 12.92 -1.79
CA VAL A 75 11.69 13.64 -0.51
C VAL A 75 12.28 15.03 -0.76
N THR A 76 11.53 16.06 -0.39
CA THR A 76 11.95 17.46 -0.52
C THR A 76 12.28 18.10 0.83
N GLY A 77 11.83 17.49 1.92
CA GLY A 77 11.98 17.98 3.30
C GLY A 77 10.80 18.81 3.80
N TYR A 78 9.72 18.91 3.00
CA TYR A 78 8.52 19.71 3.34
C TYR A 78 7.23 18.90 3.42
N GLU A 79 7.31 17.57 3.33
CA GLU A 79 6.13 16.69 3.23
C GLU A 79 5.39 16.50 4.55
N SER A 80 6.05 16.72 5.69
CA SER A 80 5.61 16.25 7.01
C SER A 80 4.16 16.65 7.33
N GLU A 81 3.81 17.92 7.22
CA GLU A 81 2.46 18.41 7.56
C GLU A 81 1.41 17.82 6.63
N ASN A 82 1.68 17.83 5.32
CA ASN A 82 0.75 17.32 4.32
C ASN A 82 0.58 15.81 4.43
N ALA A 83 1.66 15.05 4.61
CA ALA A 83 1.60 13.59 4.75
C ALA A 83 0.82 13.17 5.99
N GLN A 84 1.04 13.84 7.13
CA GLN A 84 0.29 13.59 8.37
C GLN A 84 -1.19 13.94 8.21
N THR A 85 -1.50 15.05 7.54
CA THR A 85 -2.90 15.45 7.27
C THR A 85 -3.60 14.43 6.41
N GLN A 86 -3.00 14.05 5.29
CA GLN A 86 -3.58 13.06 4.37
C GLN A 86 -3.75 11.68 5.03
N LEU A 87 -2.78 11.24 5.84
CA LEU A 87 -2.90 9.96 6.54
C LEU A 87 -4.05 9.99 7.56
N ARG A 88 -4.15 11.07 8.32
CA ARG A 88 -5.24 11.24 9.29
C ARG A 88 -6.61 11.27 8.61
N GLU A 89 -6.71 11.98 7.50
CA GLU A 89 -7.95 12.04 6.71
C GLU A 89 -8.32 10.68 6.13
N LEU A 90 -7.36 9.97 5.54
CA LEU A 90 -7.56 8.62 5.01
C LEU A 90 -8.07 7.66 6.09
N ILE A 91 -7.41 7.64 7.25
CA ILE A 91 -7.81 6.77 8.35
C ILE A 91 -9.22 7.12 8.84
N ARG A 92 -9.48 8.38 9.14
CA ARG A 92 -10.77 8.81 9.71
C ARG A 92 -11.94 8.63 8.76
N GLN A 93 -11.73 8.85 7.46
CA GLN A 93 -12.77 8.63 6.45
C GLN A 93 -13.05 7.15 6.24
N SER A 94 -12.01 6.32 6.29
CA SER A 94 -12.11 4.91 5.91
C SER A 94 -12.07 3.95 7.10
N PHE A 95 -12.10 4.46 8.34
CA PHE A 95 -11.97 3.67 9.58
C PHE A 95 -12.97 2.51 9.67
N ASN A 96 -14.20 2.74 9.24
CA ASN A 96 -15.30 1.78 9.35
C ASN A 96 -15.32 0.70 8.24
N HIS A 97 -14.33 0.67 7.35
CA HIS A 97 -14.22 -0.38 6.33
C HIS A 97 -13.46 -1.59 6.88
N PRO A 98 -14.15 -2.71 7.15
CA PRO A 98 -13.51 -3.91 7.71
C PRO A 98 -12.54 -4.59 6.74
N SER A 99 -12.66 -4.34 5.44
CA SER A 99 -11.74 -4.86 4.43
C SER A 99 -10.34 -4.24 4.49
N ILE A 100 -10.19 -3.04 5.06
CA ILE A 100 -8.86 -2.42 5.20
C ILE A 100 -8.06 -3.18 6.24
N TYR A 101 -6.93 -3.71 5.82
CA TYR A 101 -6.00 -4.48 6.63
C TYR A 101 -4.79 -3.66 7.08
N VAL A 102 -4.32 -2.74 6.22
CA VAL A 102 -3.06 -2.05 6.43
C VAL A 102 -3.09 -0.63 5.83
N TRP A 103 -2.46 0.30 6.54
CA TRP A 103 -2.23 1.67 6.12
C TRP A 103 -0.83 1.83 5.53
N GLY A 104 -0.74 2.22 4.25
CA GLY A 104 0.51 2.48 3.54
C GLY A 104 1.02 3.90 3.79
N LEU A 105 2.24 4.02 4.28
CA LEU A 105 2.83 5.29 4.67
C LEU A 105 3.67 5.94 3.57
N HIS A 106 4.34 5.15 2.74
CA HIS A 106 5.08 5.62 1.57
C HIS A 106 5.34 4.50 0.57
N ASN A 107 5.69 4.88 -0.66
CA ASN A 107 6.13 3.97 -1.71
C ASN A 107 7.42 4.43 -2.36
N GLU A 108 8.42 3.55 -2.44
CA GLU A 108 9.65 3.75 -3.21
C GLU A 108 10.36 5.07 -2.94
N VAL A 109 10.65 5.37 -1.70
CA VAL A 109 11.44 6.53 -1.33
C VAL A 109 12.91 6.22 -1.62
N TYR A 110 13.44 6.76 -2.72
CA TYR A 110 14.76 6.42 -3.25
C TYR A 110 15.95 7.00 -2.48
N GLN A 111 15.75 8.04 -1.73
CA GLN A 111 16.80 8.67 -0.94
C GLN A 111 16.42 8.67 0.53
N PRO A 112 16.72 7.57 1.23
CA PRO A 112 16.49 7.47 2.65
C PRO A 112 17.45 8.38 3.41
N HIS A 113 16.93 9.44 3.98
CA HIS A 113 17.60 10.38 4.86
C HIS A 113 17.06 10.26 6.27
N GLU A 114 17.74 10.82 7.25
CA GLU A 114 17.24 10.91 8.63
C GLU A 114 15.85 11.56 8.69
N TYR A 115 15.61 12.59 7.87
CA TYR A 115 14.30 13.21 7.74
C TYR A 115 13.23 12.21 7.31
N THR A 116 13.48 11.39 6.28
CA THR A 116 12.52 10.40 5.80
C THR A 116 12.26 9.31 6.84
N ALA A 117 13.31 8.85 7.52
CA ALA A 117 13.16 7.89 8.60
C ALA A 117 12.33 8.46 9.76
N SER A 118 12.62 9.69 10.16
CA SER A 118 11.86 10.41 11.20
C SER A 118 10.41 10.65 10.77
N LEU A 119 10.17 11.04 9.52
CA LEU A 119 8.82 11.23 9.00
C LEU A 119 8.05 9.89 8.95
N THR A 120 8.66 8.82 8.48
CA THR A 120 8.03 7.50 8.47
C THR A 120 7.65 7.04 9.88
N GLN A 121 8.53 7.27 10.87
CA GLN A 121 8.22 6.98 12.26
C GLN A 121 7.04 7.81 12.76
N SER A 122 7.02 9.11 12.49
CA SER A 122 5.91 9.98 12.92
C SER A 122 4.57 9.63 12.26
N LEU A 123 4.59 9.15 11.01
CA LEU A 123 3.40 8.64 10.32
C LEU A 123 2.93 7.30 10.93
N HIS A 124 3.86 6.42 11.30
CA HIS A 124 3.52 5.19 12.02
C HIS A 124 2.86 5.50 13.35
N ASP A 125 3.45 6.37 14.17
CA ASP A 125 2.93 6.75 15.48
C ASP A 125 1.55 7.42 15.36
N LEU A 126 1.36 8.27 14.34
CA LEU A 126 0.07 8.87 14.01
C LEU A 126 -0.97 7.79 13.64
N ALA A 127 -0.62 6.86 12.76
CA ALA A 127 -1.52 5.78 12.38
C ALA A 127 -1.95 4.95 13.59
N LYS A 128 -1.01 4.60 14.47
CA LYS A 128 -1.30 3.86 15.71
C LYS A 128 -2.12 4.67 16.73
N THR A 129 -2.04 5.99 16.69
CA THR A 129 -2.88 6.86 17.52
C THR A 129 -4.32 6.92 17.00
N GLU A 130 -4.51 7.00 15.67
CA GLU A 130 -5.83 7.07 15.04
C GLU A 130 -6.50 5.68 14.91
N ASP A 131 -5.69 4.63 14.71
CA ASP A 131 -6.14 3.25 14.53
C ASP A 131 -5.09 2.27 15.09
N PRO A 132 -5.19 1.89 16.37
CA PRO A 132 -4.20 1.03 17.02
C PRO A 132 -4.22 -0.42 16.53
N ASP A 133 -5.32 -0.87 15.93
CA ASP A 133 -5.55 -2.27 15.61
C ASP A 133 -4.99 -2.68 14.24
N ARG A 134 -5.03 -1.77 13.26
CA ARG A 134 -4.52 -2.07 11.91
C ARG A 134 -3.01 -1.88 11.82
N TYR A 135 -2.41 -2.65 10.91
CA TYR A 135 -0.98 -2.56 10.63
C TYR A 135 -0.63 -1.35 9.79
N THR A 136 0.64 -0.97 9.83
CA THR A 136 1.24 0.00 8.92
C THR A 136 2.25 -0.69 8.00
N VAL A 137 2.45 -0.14 6.80
CA VAL A 137 3.43 -0.65 5.84
C VAL A 137 4.15 0.49 5.15
N ALA A 138 5.44 0.35 4.96
CA ALA A 138 6.25 1.18 4.07
C ALA A 138 6.86 0.31 2.97
N VAL A 139 6.93 0.83 1.76
CA VAL A 139 7.41 0.07 0.60
C VAL A 139 8.79 0.55 0.18
N ASN A 140 9.71 -0.39 0.08
CA ASN A 140 11.06 -0.18 -0.38
C ASN A 140 11.17 -0.48 -1.90
N GLY A 141 11.62 0.50 -2.68
CA GLY A 141 11.90 0.30 -4.11
C GLY A 141 13.24 -0.37 -4.36
N TYR A 142 14.33 0.31 -4.01
CA TYR A 142 15.71 -0.13 -4.29
C TYR A 142 16.60 -0.14 -3.03
N GLY A 143 16.07 0.25 -1.92
CA GLY A 143 16.86 0.53 -0.74
C GLY A 143 17.36 -0.72 -0.02
N HIS A 144 18.12 -0.45 0.99
CA HIS A 144 18.60 -1.46 1.92
C HIS A 144 17.45 -1.86 2.84
N ALA A 145 17.08 -3.13 2.83
CA ALA A 145 16.01 -3.67 3.69
C ALA A 145 16.18 -3.25 5.16
N ASN A 146 17.43 -3.12 5.60
CA ASN A 146 17.77 -2.77 6.99
C ASN A 146 17.84 -1.26 7.27
N HIS A 147 17.46 -0.40 6.31
CA HIS A 147 17.48 1.03 6.56
C HIS A 147 16.30 1.45 7.46
N PRO A 148 16.50 2.35 8.46
CA PRO A 148 15.45 2.76 9.39
C PRO A 148 14.15 3.20 8.73
N VAL A 149 14.21 3.88 7.56
CA VAL A 149 13.02 4.31 6.80
C VAL A 149 12.12 3.14 6.40
N ASN A 150 12.67 1.93 6.27
CA ASN A 150 11.95 0.74 5.89
C ASN A 150 11.55 -0.12 7.10
N GLN A 151 12.06 0.19 8.29
CA GLN A 151 11.84 -0.60 9.51
C GLN A 151 10.91 0.09 10.51
N ASN A 152 10.49 1.32 10.24
CA ASN A 152 9.63 2.12 11.11
C ASN A 152 8.14 1.81 10.90
N THR A 153 7.79 0.58 10.53
CA THR A 153 6.43 0.12 10.28
C THR A 153 6.24 -1.31 10.74
N ASP A 154 5.00 -1.74 10.93
CA ASP A 154 4.72 -3.14 11.32
C ASP A 154 5.10 -4.13 10.21
N ILE A 155 4.94 -3.74 8.95
CA ILE A 155 5.20 -4.57 7.76
C ILE A 155 6.13 -3.81 6.82
N GLN A 156 7.10 -4.51 6.27
CA GLN A 156 7.94 -4.00 5.19
C GLN A 156 7.45 -4.55 3.84
N GLY A 157 7.04 -3.65 2.94
CA GLY A 157 6.76 -3.97 1.55
C GLY A 157 8.03 -3.91 0.69
N MET A 158 8.14 -4.79 -0.28
CA MET A 158 9.29 -4.82 -1.20
C MET A 158 8.81 -4.87 -2.65
N ASN A 159 9.01 -3.76 -3.38
CA ASN A 159 8.80 -3.75 -4.82
C ASN A 159 10.01 -4.38 -5.51
N ARG A 160 9.79 -5.51 -6.17
CA ARG A 160 10.81 -6.23 -6.92
C ARG A 160 10.26 -6.59 -8.30
N TYR A 161 11.10 -6.47 -9.31
CA TYR A 161 10.69 -6.53 -10.71
C TYR A 161 11.52 -7.56 -11.49
N PHE A 162 11.63 -8.78 -10.95
CA PHE A 162 12.36 -9.87 -11.55
C PHE A 162 11.82 -10.19 -12.95
N GLY A 163 12.71 -10.21 -13.95
CA GLY A 163 12.34 -10.47 -15.34
C GLY A 163 11.84 -9.24 -16.11
N TRP A 164 11.79 -8.07 -15.46
CA TRP A 164 11.44 -6.80 -16.10
C TRP A 164 12.60 -5.80 -15.96
N TYR A 165 12.75 -5.14 -14.82
CA TYR A 165 13.84 -4.18 -14.60
C TYR A 165 15.11 -4.82 -14.04
N GLU A 166 14.98 -5.98 -13.45
CA GLU A 166 16.09 -6.65 -12.77
C GLU A 166 16.07 -8.17 -13.02
N LYS A 167 17.28 -8.76 -13.13
CA LYS A 167 17.51 -10.21 -13.15
C LYS A 167 16.54 -10.99 -14.08
N LYS A 168 16.33 -12.28 -13.79
CA LYS A 168 15.40 -13.16 -14.51
C LYS A 168 14.28 -13.62 -13.58
N VAL A 169 13.14 -14.03 -14.15
CA VAL A 169 11.97 -14.49 -13.37
C VAL A 169 12.32 -15.62 -12.39
N GLN A 170 13.19 -16.55 -12.81
CA GLN A 170 13.62 -17.66 -11.96
C GLN A 170 14.44 -17.25 -10.73
N ASP A 171 14.98 -16.03 -10.70
CA ASP A 171 15.79 -15.54 -9.58
C ASP A 171 14.94 -15.04 -8.41
N ILE A 172 13.60 -14.95 -8.57
CA ILE A 172 12.69 -14.53 -7.51
C ILE A 172 12.68 -15.52 -6.34
N LYS A 173 12.65 -16.83 -6.64
CA LYS A 173 12.57 -17.86 -5.59
C LYS A 173 13.78 -17.84 -4.65
N PRO A 174 15.04 -17.92 -5.14
CA PRO A 174 16.20 -17.84 -4.24
C PRO A 174 16.28 -16.48 -3.48
N TRP A 175 15.75 -15.42 -4.06
CA TRP A 175 15.70 -14.13 -3.37
C TRP A 175 14.71 -14.16 -2.19
N VAL A 176 13.50 -14.70 -2.39
CA VAL A 176 12.50 -14.86 -1.31
C VAL A 176 13.03 -15.76 -0.20
N GLU A 177 13.63 -16.91 -0.55
CA GLU A 177 14.25 -17.83 0.42
C GLU A 177 15.41 -17.19 1.21
N GLY A 178 16.01 -16.13 0.66
CA GLY A 178 17.04 -15.33 1.33
C GLY A 178 16.50 -14.34 2.36
N LEU A 179 15.22 -13.97 2.30
CA LEU A 179 14.59 -13.06 3.28
C LEU A 179 14.19 -13.78 4.58
N GLU A 180 14.06 -15.09 4.54
CA GLU A 180 13.66 -15.91 5.70
C GLU A 180 14.83 -16.25 6.65
N LYS A 181 16.05 -15.80 6.31
CA LYS A 181 17.29 -16.02 7.07
C LYS A 181 17.74 -14.76 7.82
#